data_918c0154120fc13931c8edba2c86b60b
#
_entry.id   918c0154120fc13931c8edba2c86b60b
#
_cell.length_a   1.000
_cell.length_b   1.000
_cell.length_c   1.000
_cell.angle_alpha   90.00
_cell.angle_beta   90.00
_cell.angle_gamma   90.00
#
_symmetry.space_group_name_H-M   'P 1'
#
loop_
_entity.id
_entity.type
_entity.pdbx_description
1 polymer ?
#
loop_
_entity_poly.entity_id
_entity_poly.type
_entity_poly.pdbx_seq_one_letter_code
_entity_poly.pdbx_strand_id
1 'polypeptide(L)'
;MKDGLLYSGFSVYGDYAPHTAMMRSFSRGNNFPTQYPHYGGQDVKYHFMFQFLVGNLEYLGLRLDLGYNLVSIMSLSGFLMVLYGISYRMFRSFWAGAAAMVFFFFRSGTAFWQYLWENAKAGNLIQALKENTEFIGYTTNENWGLWNFNVYLNQRHLAFGLLIVAVAVWIFMDWVEAGCGHKEHGWLWIRKRIFSKKDMGIPGMIG
;
A
#
# COMPACT_ATOMS: atom_id res chain seq x y z
N MET A 1 -6.53 -16.33 14.31
CA MET A 1 -7.79 -16.66 15.02
C MET A 1 -7.46 -17.52 16.21
N LYS A 2 -7.97 -17.21 17.37
CA LYS A 2 -7.85 -18.00 18.59
C LYS A 2 -9.27 -18.34 19.04
N ASP A 3 -9.52 -19.60 19.37
CA ASP A 3 -10.84 -20.11 19.78
C ASP A 3 -12.00 -19.75 18.82
N GLY A 4 -11.74 -19.74 17.52
CA GLY A 4 -12.71 -19.37 16.48
C GLY A 4 -12.98 -17.86 16.36
N LEU A 5 -12.40 -17.04 17.25
CA LEU A 5 -12.57 -15.58 17.28
C LEU A 5 -11.44 -14.87 16.54
N LEU A 6 -11.79 -13.74 15.92
CA LEU A 6 -10.88 -12.83 15.26
C LEU A 6 -10.54 -11.70 16.23
N TYR A 7 -9.26 -11.55 16.55
CA TYR A 7 -8.78 -10.50 17.43
C TYR A 7 -8.16 -9.36 16.63
N SER A 8 -8.49 -8.14 16.98
CA SER A 8 -7.91 -6.91 16.45
C SER A 8 -7.07 -6.21 17.52
N GLY A 9 -6.04 -5.48 17.10
CA GLY A 9 -5.33 -4.57 17.99
C GLY A 9 -6.24 -3.46 18.49
N PHE A 10 -6.05 -3.00 19.71
CA PHE A 10 -6.88 -1.97 20.35
C PHE A 10 -6.97 -0.68 19.52
N SER A 11 -5.85 -0.27 18.93
CA SER A 11 -5.76 0.98 18.15
C SER A 11 -6.36 0.92 16.73
N VAL A 12 -6.70 -0.27 16.23
CA VAL A 12 -7.16 -0.47 14.84
C VAL A 12 -8.56 -1.12 14.74
N TYR A 13 -9.25 -1.29 15.85
CA TYR A 13 -10.52 -2.02 15.88
C TYR A 13 -11.64 -1.33 15.09
N GLY A 14 -11.63 0.01 15.02
CA GLY A 14 -12.71 0.79 14.40
C GLY A 14 -12.90 0.49 12.91
N ASP A 15 -11.83 0.46 12.15
CA ASP A 15 -11.88 0.16 10.70
C ASP A 15 -11.82 -1.34 10.41
N TYR A 16 -11.39 -2.14 11.38
CA TYR A 16 -11.21 -3.57 11.18
C TYR A 16 -12.53 -4.32 10.96
N ALA A 17 -13.58 -3.95 11.70
CA ALA A 17 -14.89 -4.58 11.60
C ALA A 17 -15.54 -4.38 10.22
N PRO A 18 -15.66 -3.15 9.67
CA PRO A 18 -16.23 -2.96 8.34
C PRO A 18 -15.41 -3.63 7.24
N HIS A 19 -14.09 -3.63 7.32
CA HIS A 19 -13.26 -4.31 6.32
C HIS A 19 -13.44 -5.83 6.36
N THR A 20 -13.48 -6.44 7.54
CA THR A 20 -13.70 -7.89 7.65
C THR A 20 -15.11 -8.29 7.26
N ALA A 21 -16.11 -7.47 7.56
CA ALA A 21 -17.49 -7.69 7.09
C ALA A 21 -17.57 -7.66 5.56
N MET A 22 -16.88 -6.72 4.91
CA MET A 22 -16.77 -6.65 3.46
C MET A 22 -16.11 -7.92 2.88
N MET A 23 -14.99 -8.37 3.44
CA MET A 23 -14.33 -9.62 3.02
C MET A 23 -15.28 -10.83 3.14
N ARG A 24 -15.97 -10.94 4.28
CA ARG A 24 -16.94 -12.01 4.54
C ARG A 24 -18.15 -11.95 3.62
N SER A 25 -18.58 -10.78 3.19
CA SER A 25 -19.67 -10.66 2.22
C SER A 25 -19.32 -11.29 0.86
N PHE A 26 -18.06 -11.23 0.45
CA PHE A 26 -17.59 -11.89 -0.76
C PHE A 26 -17.40 -13.41 -0.57
N SER A 27 -16.79 -13.82 0.54
CA SER A 27 -16.48 -15.24 0.78
C SER A 27 -17.69 -16.09 1.15
N ARG A 28 -18.67 -15.53 1.84
CA ARG A 28 -19.81 -16.24 2.41
C ARG A 28 -21.17 -15.73 1.97
N GLY A 29 -21.25 -14.47 1.53
CA GLY A 29 -22.50 -13.79 1.22
C GLY A 29 -22.84 -13.76 -0.27
N ASN A 30 -22.02 -14.30 -1.15
CA ASN A 30 -22.21 -14.23 -2.61
C ASN A 30 -22.56 -12.81 -3.10
N ASN A 31 -21.79 -11.81 -2.65
CA ASN A 31 -22.07 -10.38 -2.81
C ASN A 31 -21.76 -9.89 -4.23
N PHE A 32 -22.58 -10.34 -5.21
CA PHE A 32 -22.57 -9.89 -6.59
C PHE A 32 -24.00 -9.76 -7.14
N PRO A 33 -24.35 -8.59 -7.73
CA PRO A 33 -23.56 -7.33 -7.80
C PRO A 33 -23.21 -6.79 -6.42
N THR A 34 -22.08 -6.10 -6.30
CA THR A 34 -21.51 -5.70 -5.01
C THR A 34 -22.39 -4.70 -4.27
N GLN A 35 -22.84 -5.10 -3.08
CA GLN A 35 -23.60 -4.24 -2.17
C GLN A 35 -22.85 -4.02 -0.87
N TYR A 36 -23.14 -2.90 -0.22
CA TYR A 36 -22.53 -2.58 1.05
C TYR A 36 -23.04 -3.53 2.16
N PRO A 37 -22.21 -4.31 2.83
CA PRO A 37 -22.68 -5.33 3.78
C PRO A 37 -23.42 -4.76 4.98
N HIS A 38 -23.27 -3.45 5.25
CA HIS A 38 -23.97 -2.74 6.35
C HIS A 38 -25.25 -2.04 5.90
N TYR A 39 -25.49 -1.90 4.58
CA TYR A 39 -26.65 -1.22 4.01
C TYR A 39 -27.16 -2.00 2.79
N GLY A 40 -28.05 -2.95 3.02
CA GLY A 40 -28.65 -3.75 1.95
C GLY A 40 -29.33 -2.86 0.90
N GLY A 41 -29.13 -3.20 -0.37
CA GLY A 41 -29.67 -2.46 -1.51
C GLY A 41 -28.87 -1.22 -1.93
N GLN A 42 -27.74 -0.95 -1.31
CA GLN A 42 -26.84 0.13 -1.71
C GLN A 42 -25.56 -0.43 -2.31
N ASP A 43 -25.21 0.06 -3.50
CA ASP A 43 -23.98 -0.31 -4.17
C ASP A 43 -22.75 0.17 -3.37
N VAL A 44 -21.66 -0.61 -3.43
CA VAL A 44 -20.39 -0.23 -2.80
C VAL A 44 -19.80 0.97 -3.52
N LYS A 45 -19.81 2.13 -2.86
CA LYS A 45 -19.14 3.37 -3.31
C LYS A 45 -17.78 3.57 -2.61
N TYR A 46 -17.07 2.49 -2.37
CA TYR A 46 -15.81 2.46 -1.65
C TYR A 46 -14.83 1.51 -2.37
N HIS A 47 -13.54 1.70 -2.17
CA HIS A 47 -12.54 0.80 -2.73
C HIS A 47 -12.65 -0.58 -2.06
N PHE A 48 -13.01 -1.58 -2.80
CA PHE A 48 -13.27 -2.93 -2.27
C PHE A 48 -12.36 -4.02 -2.85
N MET A 49 -11.51 -3.71 -3.82
CA MET A 49 -10.71 -4.72 -4.53
C MET A 49 -9.77 -5.51 -3.61
N PHE A 50 -9.21 -4.86 -2.59
CA PHE A 50 -8.40 -5.54 -1.60
C PHE A 50 -9.25 -6.53 -0.77
N GLN A 51 -10.41 -6.09 -0.29
CA GLN A 51 -11.34 -6.91 0.47
C GLN A 51 -11.91 -8.05 -0.38
N PHE A 52 -12.16 -7.79 -1.66
CA PHE A 52 -12.58 -8.80 -2.62
C PHE A 52 -11.51 -9.89 -2.80
N LEU A 53 -10.25 -9.50 -2.99
CA LEU A 53 -9.14 -10.45 -3.11
C LEU A 53 -9.01 -11.33 -1.87
N VAL A 54 -9.02 -10.73 -0.67
CA VAL A 54 -8.93 -11.48 0.59
C VAL A 54 -10.16 -12.37 0.79
N GLY A 55 -11.36 -11.89 0.45
CA GLY A 55 -12.59 -12.69 0.51
C GLY A 55 -12.55 -13.91 -0.43
N ASN A 56 -12.03 -13.76 -1.64
CA ASN A 56 -11.84 -14.89 -2.56
C ASN A 56 -10.82 -15.90 -2.02
N LEU A 57 -9.72 -15.44 -1.41
CA LEU A 57 -8.77 -16.34 -0.76
C LEU A 57 -9.42 -17.11 0.39
N GLU A 58 -10.29 -16.48 1.17
CA GLU A 58 -11.09 -17.15 2.21
C GLU A 58 -12.07 -18.17 1.59
N TYR A 59 -12.75 -17.81 0.50
CA TYR A 59 -13.63 -18.74 -0.23
C TYR A 59 -12.89 -19.98 -0.72
N LEU A 60 -11.64 -19.84 -1.14
CA LEU A 60 -10.75 -20.93 -1.57
C LEU A 60 -10.17 -21.74 -0.39
N GLY A 61 -10.54 -21.41 0.85
CA GLY A 61 -10.15 -22.18 2.04
C GLY A 61 -9.04 -21.57 2.89
N LEU A 62 -8.48 -20.41 2.50
CA LEU A 62 -7.50 -19.73 3.34
C LEU A 62 -8.20 -19.07 4.53
N ARG A 63 -7.65 -19.20 5.73
CA ARG A 63 -8.20 -18.51 6.91
C ARG A 63 -8.18 -16.98 6.69
N LEU A 64 -9.25 -16.29 7.07
CA LEU A 64 -9.40 -14.86 6.87
C LEU A 64 -8.24 -14.04 7.43
N ASP A 65 -7.80 -14.35 8.65
CA ASP A 65 -6.70 -13.66 9.31
C ASP A 65 -5.36 -13.85 8.59
N LEU A 66 -5.11 -15.05 8.06
CA LEU A 66 -3.91 -15.34 7.27
C LEU A 66 -3.97 -14.64 5.91
N GLY A 67 -5.09 -14.73 5.19
CA GLY A 67 -5.28 -14.05 3.91
C GLY A 67 -5.11 -12.53 4.04
N TYR A 68 -5.74 -11.94 5.04
CA TYR A 68 -5.66 -10.51 5.30
C TYR A 68 -4.21 -10.06 5.60
N ASN A 69 -3.50 -10.78 6.47
CA ASN A 69 -2.12 -10.45 6.80
C ASN A 69 -1.16 -10.74 5.62
N LEU A 70 -1.32 -11.87 4.93
CA LEU A 70 -0.48 -12.24 3.80
C LEU A 70 -0.55 -11.19 2.68
N VAL A 71 -1.76 -10.84 2.23
CA VAL A 71 -1.94 -9.84 1.18
C VAL A 71 -1.41 -8.48 1.62
N SER A 72 -1.58 -8.10 2.90
CA SER A 72 -1.04 -6.85 3.43
C SER A 72 0.48 -6.80 3.40
N ILE A 73 1.14 -7.88 3.85
CA ILE A 73 2.61 -7.98 3.86
C ILE A 73 3.15 -7.97 2.43
N MET A 74 2.55 -8.78 1.55
CA MET A 74 2.96 -8.82 0.14
C MET A 74 2.78 -7.47 -0.55
N SER A 75 1.69 -6.77 -0.27
CA SER A 75 1.42 -5.45 -0.84
C SER A 75 2.46 -4.41 -0.42
N LEU A 76 2.75 -4.33 0.87
CA LEU A 76 3.73 -3.37 1.38
C LEU A 76 5.15 -3.72 0.92
N SER A 77 5.55 -4.99 1.04
CA SER A 77 6.87 -5.44 0.61
C SER A 77 7.07 -5.25 -0.89
N GLY A 78 6.07 -5.63 -1.69
CA GLY A 78 6.10 -5.44 -3.14
C GLY A 78 6.17 -3.96 -3.52
N PHE A 79 5.40 -3.10 -2.85
CA PHE A 79 5.48 -1.66 -3.07
C PHE A 79 6.89 -1.12 -2.80
N LEU A 80 7.51 -1.50 -1.68
CA LEU A 80 8.86 -1.04 -1.34
C LEU A 80 9.91 -1.55 -2.34
N MET A 81 9.78 -2.79 -2.81
CA MET A 81 10.67 -3.33 -3.84
C MET A 81 10.55 -2.56 -5.16
N VAL A 82 9.32 -2.25 -5.59
CA VAL A 82 9.08 -1.47 -6.81
C VAL A 82 9.55 -0.03 -6.65
N LEU A 83 9.29 0.61 -5.50
CA LEU A 83 9.75 1.95 -5.18
C LEU A 83 11.29 2.05 -5.23
N TYR A 84 11.97 1.08 -4.62
CA TYR A 84 13.42 0.95 -4.72
C TYR A 84 13.86 0.82 -6.18
N GLY A 85 13.22 -0.07 -6.93
CA GLY A 85 13.56 -0.33 -8.33
C GLY A 85 13.36 0.91 -9.22
N ILE A 86 12.24 1.65 -9.07
CA ILE A 86 11.99 2.91 -9.78
C ILE A 86 13.11 3.91 -9.48
N SER A 87 13.42 4.11 -8.20
CA SER A 87 14.45 5.07 -7.79
C SER A 87 15.84 4.67 -8.30
N TYR A 88 16.18 3.39 -8.20
CA TYR A 88 17.45 2.86 -8.74
C TYR A 88 17.54 3.06 -10.27
N ARG A 89 16.44 2.79 -10.98
CA ARG A 89 16.38 2.96 -12.44
C ARG A 89 16.58 4.41 -12.86
N MET A 90 15.95 5.35 -12.14
CA MET A 90 16.05 6.80 -12.43
C MET A 90 17.44 7.36 -12.15
N PHE A 91 18.03 7.00 -11.03
CA PHE A 91 19.26 7.61 -10.54
C PHE A 91 20.51 6.75 -10.70
N ARG A 92 20.35 5.47 -11.10
CA ARG A 92 21.43 4.49 -11.20
C ARG A 92 22.29 4.39 -9.93
N SER A 93 21.67 4.58 -8.77
CA SER A 93 22.32 4.62 -7.48
C SER A 93 21.59 3.75 -6.46
N PHE A 94 22.32 2.84 -5.82
CA PHE A 94 21.82 2.06 -4.69
C PHE A 94 21.30 2.95 -3.56
N TRP A 95 22.04 4.02 -3.26
CA TRP A 95 21.69 4.93 -2.19
C TRP A 95 20.40 5.72 -2.46
N ALA A 96 20.12 6.03 -3.73
CA ALA A 96 18.84 6.66 -4.10
C ALA A 96 17.66 5.73 -3.81
N GLY A 97 17.77 4.45 -4.14
CA GLY A 97 16.76 3.45 -3.82
C GLY A 97 16.54 3.29 -2.32
N ALA A 98 17.62 3.18 -1.55
CA ALA A 98 17.57 3.09 -0.09
C ALA A 98 16.95 4.35 0.54
N ALA A 99 17.36 5.54 0.09
CA ALA A 99 16.82 6.81 0.56
C ALA A 99 15.32 6.94 0.27
N ALA A 100 14.84 6.50 -0.90
CA ALA A 100 13.42 6.52 -1.22
C ALA A 100 12.58 5.69 -0.23
N MET A 101 13.06 4.51 0.17
CA MET A 101 12.40 3.70 1.18
C MET A 101 12.42 4.38 2.56
N VAL A 102 13.56 4.95 2.96
CA VAL A 102 13.67 5.67 4.24
C VAL A 102 12.72 6.87 4.27
N PHE A 103 12.69 7.68 3.22
CA PHE A 103 11.79 8.83 3.15
C PHE A 103 10.31 8.43 3.08
N PHE A 104 10.00 7.29 2.51
CA PHE A 104 8.63 6.78 2.55
C PHE A 104 8.15 6.53 3.99
N PHE A 105 8.99 5.93 4.85
CA PHE A 105 8.65 5.70 6.24
C PHE A 105 8.70 6.97 7.10
N PHE A 106 9.63 7.88 6.83
CA PHE A 106 9.90 9.06 7.66
C PHE A 106 9.44 10.38 7.00
N ARG A 107 8.41 10.31 6.17
CA ARG A 107 7.93 11.46 5.39
C ARG A 107 7.18 12.52 6.21
N SER A 108 6.79 12.23 7.44
CA SER A 108 5.84 13.05 8.21
C SER A 108 6.50 14.19 8.99
N GLY A 109 7.67 14.65 8.56
CA GLY A 109 8.37 15.76 9.20
C GLY A 109 9.61 15.34 9.99
N THR A 110 10.17 16.29 10.73
CA THR A 110 11.41 16.10 11.47
C THR A 110 11.20 15.66 12.93
N ALA A 111 9.95 15.59 13.38
CA ALA A 111 9.59 15.33 14.78
C ALA A 111 10.25 14.06 15.34
N PHE A 112 10.30 12.99 14.57
CA PHE A 112 10.97 11.76 15.00
C PHE A 112 12.47 11.97 15.28
N TRP A 113 13.16 12.68 14.39
CA TRP A 113 14.59 12.95 14.55
C TRP A 113 14.87 13.89 15.70
N GLN A 114 14.01 14.89 15.92
CA GLN A 114 14.07 15.79 17.05
C GLN A 114 13.87 15.01 18.37
N TYR A 115 12.87 14.14 18.41
CA TYR A 115 12.60 13.28 19.58
C TYR A 115 13.80 12.38 19.92
N LEU A 116 14.40 11.73 18.93
CA LEU A 116 15.60 10.91 19.12
C LEU A 116 16.75 11.74 19.67
N TRP A 117 16.96 12.93 19.10
CA TRP A 117 18.06 13.81 19.52
C TRP A 117 17.91 14.31 20.95
N GLU A 118 16.73 14.77 21.32
CA GLU A 118 16.42 15.26 22.66
C GLU A 118 16.60 14.17 23.73
N ASN A 119 16.06 12.98 23.48
CA ASN A 119 16.18 11.87 24.43
C ASN A 119 17.60 11.27 24.46
N ALA A 120 18.32 11.30 23.35
CA ALA A 120 19.73 10.90 23.35
C ALA A 120 20.60 11.86 24.18
N LYS A 121 20.36 13.18 24.08
CA LYS A 121 21.04 14.17 24.92
C LYS A 121 20.69 14.02 26.40
N ALA A 122 19.45 13.66 26.71
CA ALA A 122 19.02 13.40 28.07
C ALA A 122 19.52 12.05 28.64
N GLY A 123 20.13 11.20 27.79
CA GLY A 123 20.64 9.88 28.19
C GLY A 123 19.57 8.82 28.45
N ASN A 124 18.31 9.07 28.10
CA ASN A 124 17.16 8.19 28.36
C ASN A 124 16.50 7.63 27.10
N LEU A 125 17.15 7.69 25.94
CA LEU A 125 16.59 7.33 24.62
C LEU A 125 15.88 5.97 24.60
N ILE A 126 16.52 4.93 25.13
CA ILE A 126 15.96 3.58 25.10
C ILE A 126 14.69 3.49 25.95
N GLN A 127 14.69 4.13 27.11
CA GLN A 127 13.54 4.19 27.98
C GLN A 127 12.40 4.98 27.34
N ALA A 128 12.69 6.16 26.80
CA ALA A 128 11.72 6.99 26.11
C ALA A 128 11.05 6.26 24.93
N LEU A 129 11.83 5.51 24.12
CA LEU A 129 11.28 4.71 23.01
C LEU A 129 10.40 3.55 23.47
N LYS A 130 10.69 2.95 24.63
CA LYS A 130 9.89 1.85 25.19
C LYS A 130 8.60 2.32 25.84
N GLU A 131 8.62 3.48 26.45
CA GLU A 131 7.50 4.04 27.21
C GLU A 131 6.58 4.94 26.36
N ASN A 132 7.03 5.32 25.15
CA ASN A 132 6.22 6.16 24.28
C ASN A 132 5.00 5.42 23.76
N THR A 133 3.83 5.90 24.11
CA THR A 133 2.52 5.37 23.68
C THR A 133 1.76 6.30 22.75
N GLU A 134 2.33 7.47 22.43
CA GLU A 134 1.68 8.51 21.66
C GLU A 134 2.41 8.76 20.33
N PHE A 135 1.72 9.41 19.39
CA PHE A 135 2.36 9.89 18.19
C PHE A 135 3.33 11.02 18.51
N ILE A 136 4.53 10.97 17.91
CA ILE A 136 5.56 11.96 18.11
C ILE A 136 5.27 13.18 17.23
N GLY A 137 4.94 14.31 17.82
CA GLY A 137 4.69 15.56 17.15
C GLY A 137 4.91 16.75 18.07
N TYR A 138 5.52 17.82 17.54
CA TYR A 138 5.82 19.07 18.27
C TYR A 138 4.92 20.22 17.85
N THR A 139 4.18 20.05 16.77
CA THR A 139 3.21 21.02 16.25
C THR A 139 1.85 20.36 16.02
N THR A 140 0.80 21.16 15.96
CA THR A 140 -0.59 20.71 15.90
C THR A 140 -0.89 19.71 14.74
N ASN A 141 -0.14 19.79 13.64
CA ASN A 141 -0.38 18.99 12.44
C ASN A 141 0.79 18.04 12.10
N GLU A 142 1.74 17.88 13.02
CA GLU A 142 2.93 17.07 12.82
C GLU A 142 2.92 15.87 13.76
N ASN A 143 2.16 14.85 13.44
CA ASN A 143 2.17 13.60 14.20
C ASN A 143 2.90 12.54 13.41
N TRP A 144 4.18 12.33 13.70
CA TRP A 144 4.92 11.24 13.12
C TRP A 144 4.33 9.89 13.54
N GLY A 145 4.22 8.97 12.60
CA GLY A 145 3.59 7.67 12.84
C GLY A 145 2.12 7.62 12.46
N LEU A 146 1.41 8.74 12.40
CA LEU A 146 -0.01 8.75 12.00
C LEU A 146 -0.21 8.17 10.59
N TRP A 147 0.66 8.52 9.64
CA TRP A 147 0.65 7.93 8.32
C TRP A 147 0.94 6.43 8.34
N ASN A 148 1.98 6.02 9.06
CA ASN A 148 2.36 4.61 9.14
C ASN A 148 1.26 3.79 9.81
N PHE A 149 0.63 4.34 10.83
CA PHE A 149 -0.52 3.75 11.49
C PHE A 149 -1.70 3.55 10.53
N ASN A 150 -2.09 4.60 9.82
CA ASN A 150 -3.25 4.53 8.91
C ASN A 150 -3.02 3.65 7.69
N VAL A 151 -1.80 3.67 7.11
CA VAL A 151 -1.52 2.90 5.90
C VAL A 151 -1.21 1.44 6.21
N TYR A 152 -0.39 1.17 7.24
CA TYR A 152 0.13 -0.19 7.43
C TYR A 152 -0.69 -1.01 8.41
N LEU A 153 -1.29 -0.39 9.42
CA LEU A 153 -2.03 -1.10 10.45
C LEU A 153 -3.54 -1.02 10.25
N ASN A 154 -4.05 0.16 9.96
CA ASN A 154 -5.48 0.40 9.92
C ASN A 154 -6.07 0.19 8.52
N GLN A 155 -5.53 0.88 7.51
CA GLN A 155 -6.06 0.87 6.16
C GLN A 155 -5.10 0.14 5.20
N ARG A 156 -4.97 -1.15 5.38
CA ARG A 156 -4.01 -2.02 4.66
C ARG A 156 -4.21 -2.05 3.15
N HIS A 157 -5.42 -1.77 2.68
CA HIS A 157 -5.73 -1.62 1.26
C HIS A 157 -4.99 -0.45 0.59
N LEU A 158 -4.55 0.57 1.36
CA LEU A 158 -3.74 1.66 0.82
C LEU A 158 -2.37 1.17 0.33
N ALA A 159 -1.72 0.27 1.08
CA ALA A 159 -0.46 -0.34 0.63
C ALA A 159 -0.65 -1.15 -0.67
N PHE A 160 -1.78 -1.84 -0.80
CA PHE A 160 -2.16 -2.56 -2.02
C PHE A 160 -2.38 -1.60 -3.19
N GLY A 161 -3.09 -0.50 -2.99
CA GLY A 161 -3.27 0.55 -4.00
C GLY A 161 -1.96 1.18 -4.43
N LEU A 162 -1.06 1.49 -3.48
CA LEU A 162 0.27 2.03 -3.77
C LEU A 162 1.12 1.05 -4.59
N LEU A 163 1.05 -0.25 -4.30
CA LEU A 163 1.74 -1.27 -5.10
C LEU A 163 1.25 -1.25 -6.56
N ILE A 164 -0.07 -1.25 -6.76
CA ILE A 164 -0.65 -1.23 -8.12
C ILE A 164 -0.21 0.02 -8.87
N VAL A 165 -0.28 1.20 -8.23
CA VAL A 165 0.18 2.45 -8.83
C VAL A 165 1.67 2.41 -9.16
N ALA A 166 2.51 1.90 -8.24
CA ALA A 166 3.94 1.80 -8.48
C ALA A 166 4.28 0.86 -9.65
N VAL A 167 3.59 -0.28 -9.75
CA VAL A 167 3.72 -1.20 -10.90
C VAL A 167 3.28 -0.52 -12.21
N ALA A 168 2.17 0.21 -12.19
CA ALA A 168 1.71 0.98 -13.36
C ALA A 168 2.76 2.04 -13.78
N VAL A 169 3.35 2.75 -12.81
CA VAL A 169 4.45 3.69 -13.08
C VAL A 169 5.66 2.99 -13.69
N TRP A 170 6.04 1.82 -13.16
CA TRP A 170 7.14 1.03 -13.70
C TRP A 170 6.92 0.67 -15.16
N ILE A 171 5.73 0.15 -15.49
CA ILE A 171 5.35 -0.20 -16.87
C ILE A 171 5.35 1.05 -17.78
N PHE A 172 4.84 2.18 -17.25
CA PHE A 172 4.83 3.44 -18.00
C PHE A 172 6.25 3.97 -18.27
N MET A 173 7.18 3.77 -17.34
CA MET A 173 8.60 4.12 -17.57
C MET A 173 9.20 3.33 -18.74
N ASP A 174 8.90 2.02 -18.87
CA ASP A 174 9.33 1.23 -20.03
C ASP A 174 8.79 1.80 -21.33
N TRP A 175 7.55 2.25 -21.31
CA TRP A 175 6.92 2.89 -22.44
C TRP A 175 7.61 4.20 -22.85
N VAL A 176 7.90 5.03 -21.86
CA VAL A 176 8.57 6.32 -22.11
C VAL A 176 9.98 6.11 -22.62
N GLU A 177 10.76 5.21 -22.02
CA GLU A 177 12.13 4.92 -22.44
C GLU A 177 12.18 4.35 -23.87
N ALA A 178 11.27 3.42 -24.21
CA ALA A 178 11.15 2.91 -25.56
C ALA A 178 10.80 4.01 -26.58
N GLY A 179 10.07 5.05 -26.16
CA GLY A 179 9.72 6.20 -27.01
C GLY A 179 10.82 7.21 -27.18
N CYS A 180 11.67 7.40 -26.19
CA CYS A 180 12.79 8.35 -26.29
C CYS A 180 13.82 7.97 -27.38
N GLY A 181 13.86 6.70 -27.79
CA GLY A 181 14.67 6.24 -28.91
C GLY A 181 14.10 6.53 -30.30
N HIS A 182 12.89 7.06 -30.40
CA HIS A 182 12.23 7.38 -31.68
C HIS A 182 12.33 8.87 -32.01
N LYS A 183 12.47 9.18 -33.30
CA LYS A 183 12.56 10.58 -33.78
C LYS A 183 11.29 11.40 -33.57
N GLU A 184 10.16 10.75 -33.31
CA GLU A 184 8.89 11.41 -33.00
C GLU A 184 8.77 11.61 -31.49
N HIS A 185 8.93 12.85 -31.01
CA HIS A 185 8.83 13.19 -29.60
C HIS A 185 7.46 13.77 -29.24
N GLY A 186 7.00 13.54 -28.02
CA GLY A 186 5.87 14.21 -27.39
C GLY A 186 4.53 13.53 -27.56
N TRP A 187 3.46 14.32 -27.50
CA TRP A 187 2.07 13.85 -27.47
C TRP A 187 1.66 12.97 -28.65
N LEU A 188 2.19 13.24 -29.84
CA LEU A 188 1.91 12.44 -31.06
C LEU A 188 2.44 11.01 -30.92
N TRP A 189 3.60 10.81 -30.32
CA TRP A 189 4.16 9.51 -30.05
C TRP A 189 3.31 8.74 -29.02
N ILE A 190 2.93 9.39 -27.90
CA ILE A 190 2.07 8.82 -26.86
C ILE A 190 0.73 8.37 -27.47
N ARG A 191 0.10 9.24 -28.27
CA ARG A 191 -1.17 8.95 -28.93
C ARG A 191 -1.07 7.76 -29.89
N LYS A 192 -0.04 7.70 -30.74
CA LYS A 192 0.19 6.59 -31.66
C LYS A 192 0.36 5.28 -30.89
N ARG A 193 1.08 5.28 -29.78
CA ARG A 193 1.36 4.08 -29.00
C ARG A 193 0.14 3.57 -28.21
N ILE A 194 -0.63 4.46 -27.61
CA ILE A 194 -1.86 4.10 -26.88
C ILE A 194 -2.91 3.51 -27.85
N PHE A 195 -3.00 4.02 -29.07
CA PHE A 195 -4.01 3.58 -30.03
C PHE A 195 -3.49 2.60 -31.09
N SER A 196 -2.24 2.19 -31.03
CA SER A 196 -1.68 1.18 -31.94
C SER A 196 -2.10 -0.22 -31.49
N LYS A 197 -2.87 -0.90 -32.33
CA LYS A 197 -3.26 -2.31 -32.10
C LYS A 197 -2.07 -3.29 -32.04
N LYS A 198 -0.91 -2.92 -32.58
CA LYS A 198 0.29 -3.76 -32.62
C LYS A 198 1.03 -3.86 -31.28
N ASP A 199 0.87 -2.85 -30.44
CA ASP A 199 1.62 -2.73 -29.17
C ASP A 199 0.80 -3.16 -27.94
N MET A 200 -0.43 -3.65 -28.13
CA MET A 200 -1.24 -4.22 -27.02
C MET A 200 -0.90 -5.69 -26.70
N GLY A 201 0.06 -6.27 -27.39
CA GLY A 201 0.68 -7.53 -26.99
C GLY A 201 1.65 -7.27 -25.86
N ILE A 202 1.39 -7.79 -24.68
CA ILE A 202 2.36 -7.83 -23.58
C ILE A 202 3.54 -8.65 -24.08
N PRO A 203 4.74 -8.05 -24.28
CA PRO A 203 5.90 -8.81 -24.74
C PRO A 203 6.23 -9.84 -23.67
N GLY A 204 6.07 -11.10 -23.95
CA GLY A 204 6.46 -12.18 -23.06
C GLY A 204 5.35 -13.09 -22.53
N MET A 205 4.09 -12.95 -22.99
CA MET A 205 3.01 -13.86 -22.60
C MET A 205 2.59 -14.90 -23.65
N ILE A 206 3.30 -14.98 -24.79
CA ILE A 206 3.12 -16.08 -25.75
C ILE A 206 4.50 -16.50 -26.23
N GLY A 207 5.07 -17.48 -25.59
CA GLY A 207 6.18 -18.32 -26.00
C GLY A 207 5.97 -19.68 -25.43
#